data_c91efe3e4e03a2577fa06b4c74a66147
#
_entry.id   c91efe3e4e03a2577fa06b4c74a66147
#
_cell.length_a   1.000
_cell.length_b   1.000
_cell.length_c   1.000
_cell.angle_alpha   90.00
_cell.angle_beta   90.00
_cell.angle_gamma   90.00
#
_symmetry.space_group_name_H-M   'P 1'
#
loop_
_entity.id
_entity.type
_entity.pdbx_description
1 polymer ?
#
loop_
_entity_poly.entity_id
_entity_poly.type
_entity_poly.pdbx_seq_one_letter_code
_entity_poly.pdbx_strand_id
1 'polypeptide(L)'
;MMNDRSFSEKTYPENSFPENSFPENGFPENGLSEKDVFEELRDLSCLNTDFRKVMSSMCTVPHPAAVKAHDMFILSNLGDPGLFEGAHLLEKKVIRDCAELLRHPFPETACGHMTTGATESNIEAVYHMKYRFLKKKGLSGSGSPDSRHPDPAGLNLVVPASAHFSFEKACRLSGIEIRKAGVDSFFRADPASVRSLIDENTIGLVGIAGSTEFGYVDPVADLSAIAEEYDLPLHIDAAFGGFILPFLPETGSEDFRKLFGNENGLLEQDPHSGIRSDPRSDFRPDPCSDLRFDFSLPGVTSIALDPHKMGLSVIPSGIILCRHEKVCQGLDIRTHYLTYPIQSTITGTRTGASAAATYAVMHCLGRSGYAENVRYCLHLKDVFIKKAAECGLRPSVPPFLNIVTLPFDDHETVSRIRTEMKNKYGWHISAARQIPALRFVLMPHVTENDIDEMFRDLTGVLKELSLSDRSLCIRPIPLHQTSLLRQTISSDPFA
;
A
#
# COMPACT_ATOMS: atom_id res chain seq x y z
N MET A 1 -11.16 38.54 19.34
CA MET A 1 -9.87 38.22 19.96
C MET A 1 -9.54 36.81 19.48
N MET A 2 -8.78 36.73 18.39
CA MET A 2 -8.35 35.45 17.79
C MET A 2 -7.07 35.03 18.53
N ASN A 3 -7.10 33.86 19.12
CA ASN A 3 -5.92 33.27 19.75
C ASN A 3 -5.03 32.66 18.65
N ASP A 4 -3.87 33.28 18.55
CA ASP A 4 -2.71 32.80 17.80
C ASP A 4 -2.25 31.44 18.38
N ARG A 5 -2.53 30.34 17.68
CA ARG A 5 -1.88 29.05 17.99
C ARG A 5 -0.63 28.97 17.14
N SER A 6 0.49 29.27 17.78
CA SER A 6 1.82 29.03 17.27
C SER A 6 1.95 27.60 16.73
N PHE A 7 2.29 27.47 15.44
CA PHE A 7 2.81 26.24 14.88
C PHE A 7 4.11 25.90 15.63
N SER A 8 4.11 24.82 16.41
CA SER A 8 5.35 24.27 16.95
C SER A 8 6.20 23.79 15.78
N GLU A 9 7.40 24.32 15.64
CA GLU A 9 8.41 23.85 14.72
C GLU A 9 8.59 22.33 14.89
N LYS A 10 8.27 21.58 13.84
CA LYS A 10 8.61 20.16 13.78
C LYS A 10 10.13 20.06 13.65
N THR A 11 10.80 19.82 14.73
CA THR A 11 12.19 19.35 14.69
C THR A 11 12.21 17.97 14.07
N TYR A 12 12.63 17.87 12.80
CA TYR A 12 13.13 16.61 12.27
C TYR A 12 14.32 16.18 13.14
N PRO A 13 14.50 14.87 13.39
CA PRO A 13 15.67 14.43 14.17
C PRO A 13 16.94 14.99 13.51
N GLU A 14 17.72 15.72 14.30
CA GLU A 14 18.89 16.54 13.88
C GLU A 14 20.03 15.74 13.22
N ASN A 15 19.88 14.45 12.93
CA ASN A 15 20.95 13.57 12.46
C ASN A 15 20.70 12.94 11.07
N SER A 16 19.93 13.57 10.20
CA SER A 16 19.66 12.95 8.89
C SER A 16 20.65 13.34 7.79
N PHE A 17 21.39 14.41 7.95
CA PHE A 17 22.42 14.81 6.96
C PHE A 17 23.69 15.30 7.65
N PRO A 18 24.89 14.99 7.14
CA PRO A 18 26.12 15.61 7.60
C PRO A 18 26.00 17.14 7.48
N GLU A 19 26.40 17.89 8.50
CA GLU A 19 26.31 19.36 8.54
C GLU A 19 26.96 20.08 7.34
N ASN A 20 27.78 19.37 6.55
CA ASN A 20 28.49 19.90 5.37
C ASN A 20 27.97 19.30 4.05
N SER A 21 26.72 18.77 3.99
CA SER A 21 26.19 18.12 2.78
C SER A 21 25.77 19.09 1.67
N PHE A 22 25.70 20.38 1.97
CA PHE A 22 25.38 21.39 0.97
C PHE A 22 26.65 22.14 0.60
N PRO A 23 27.00 22.28 -0.68
CA PRO A 23 28.11 23.12 -1.09
C PRO A 23 27.86 24.54 -0.63
N GLU A 24 28.90 25.20 -0.07
CA GLU A 24 28.84 26.61 0.35
C GLU A 24 28.45 27.55 -0.80
N ASN A 25 28.63 27.11 -2.04
CA ASN A 25 28.28 27.81 -3.26
C ASN A 25 26.97 27.26 -3.82
N GLY A 26 25.90 28.05 -3.84
CA GLY A 26 24.61 27.72 -4.41
C GLY A 26 24.67 27.27 -5.89
N PHE A 27 23.60 27.45 -6.66
CA PHE A 27 23.60 27.10 -8.09
C PHE A 27 24.72 27.84 -8.83
N PRO A 28 25.63 27.08 -9.52
CA PRO A 28 26.82 27.67 -10.10
C PRO A 28 26.49 28.59 -11.27
N GLU A 29 27.18 29.72 -11.37
CA GLU A 29 27.07 30.66 -12.50
C GLU A 29 27.57 30.02 -13.82
N ASN A 30 28.67 29.29 -13.74
CA ASN A 30 29.22 28.50 -14.86
C ASN A 30 28.99 27.00 -14.59
N GLY A 31 28.61 26.25 -15.64
CA GLY A 31 28.42 24.79 -15.52
C GLY A 31 29.70 24.08 -15.06
N LEU A 32 29.51 23.06 -14.24
CA LEU A 32 30.58 22.13 -13.85
C LEU A 32 30.90 21.18 -14.99
N SER A 33 32.04 20.49 -14.94
CA SER A 33 32.31 19.42 -15.89
C SER A 33 31.39 18.24 -15.67
N GLU A 34 31.02 17.53 -16.74
CA GLU A 34 30.21 16.31 -16.63
C GLU A 34 30.85 15.30 -15.66
N LYS A 35 32.19 15.21 -15.68
CA LYS A 35 32.94 14.33 -14.80
C LYS A 35 32.70 14.67 -13.33
N ASP A 36 32.82 15.94 -12.97
CA ASP A 36 32.66 16.38 -11.58
C ASP A 36 31.22 16.16 -11.10
N VAL A 37 30.22 16.46 -11.94
CA VAL A 37 28.80 16.18 -11.65
C VAL A 37 28.56 14.70 -11.40
N PHE A 38 29.08 13.81 -12.24
CA PHE A 38 28.88 12.37 -12.08
C PHE A 38 29.71 11.75 -10.96
N GLU A 39 30.82 12.35 -10.56
CA GLU A 39 31.54 12.00 -9.33
C GLU A 39 30.70 12.33 -8.09
N GLU A 40 30.15 13.53 -8.01
CA GLU A 40 29.25 13.91 -6.93
C GLU A 40 27.99 13.03 -6.86
N LEU A 41 27.37 12.73 -8.01
CA LEU A 41 26.20 11.82 -8.07
C LEU A 41 26.56 10.42 -7.57
N ARG A 42 27.75 9.91 -7.86
CA ARG A 42 28.21 8.61 -7.33
C ARG A 42 28.39 8.67 -5.81
N ASP A 43 29.02 9.73 -5.30
CA ASP A 43 29.22 9.89 -3.86
C ASP A 43 27.88 9.97 -3.12
N LEU A 44 26.94 10.77 -3.63
CA LEU A 44 25.59 10.86 -3.09
C LEU A 44 24.83 9.52 -3.18
N SER A 45 25.02 8.76 -4.25
CA SER A 45 24.39 7.43 -4.39
C SER A 45 24.87 6.44 -3.34
N CYS A 46 26.12 6.57 -2.87
CA CYS A 46 26.67 5.74 -1.79
C CYS A 46 25.99 5.99 -0.42
N LEU A 47 25.28 7.11 -0.26
CA LEU A 47 24.48 7.40 0.94
C LEU A 47 23.16 6.61 0.95
N ASN A 48 22.73 6.10 -0.20
CA ASN A 48 21.55 5.26 -0.27
C ASN A 48 21.82 3.90 0.37
N THR A 49 20.81 3.38 1.06
CA THR A 49 20.93 2.04 1.66
C THR A 49 21.03 0.98 0.58
N ASP A 50 21.98 0.07 0.72
CA ASP A 50 22.04 -1.15 -0.10
C ASP A 50 20.75 -1.95 0.07
N PHE A 51 20.05 -2.25 -1.03
CA PHE A 51 18.78 -2.99 -0.99
C PHE A 51 18.90 -4.37 -0.32
N ARG A 52 20.09 -4.99 -0.27
CA ARG A 52 20.33 -6.21 0.50
C ARG A 52 20.15 -6.04 2.02
N LYS A 53 20.23 -4.82 2.51
CA LYS A 53 19.99 -4.45 3.93
C LYS A 53 18.60 -3.85 4.16
N VAL A 54 17.70 -3.93 3.19
CA VAL A 54 16.33 -3.39 3.27
C VAL A 54 15.33 -4.54 3.36
N MET A 55 14.77 -4.75 4.55
CA MET A 55 13.69 -5.72 4.78
C MET A 55 12.38 -5.04 5.19
N SER A 56 12.18 -3.79 4.80
CA SER A 56 11.00 -3.01 5.22
C SER A 56 10.29 -2.33 4.08
N SER A 57 10.92 -2.21 2.92
CA SER A 57 10.35 -1.56 1.75
C SER A 57 9.32 -2.48 1.06
N MET A 58 8.20 -1.89 0.65
CA MET A 58 7.26 -2.55 -0.26
C MET A 58 7.67 -2.39 -1.73
N CYS A 59 8.67 -1.55 -2.02
CA CYS A 59 9.32 -1.46 -3.33
C CYS A 59 10.50 -2.43 -3.37
N THR A 60 10.89 -2.82 -4.58
CA THR A 60 11.99 -3.74 -4.81
C THR A 60 12.85 -3.26 -5.98
N VAL A 61 13.95 -3.95 -6.25
CA VAL A 61 14.76 -3.71 -7.44
C VAL A 61 13.91 -3.97 -8.68
N PRO A 62 13.79 -3.02 -9.61
CA PRO A 62 13.01 -3.22 -10.82
C PRO A 62 13.62 -4.29 -11.71
N HIS A 63 12.76 -5.00 -12.44
CA HIS A 63 13.21 -5.99 -13.42
C HIS A 63 14.03 -5.33 -14.54
N PRO A 64 15.14 -5.94 -15.03
CA PRO A 64 16.00 -5.32 -16.05
C PRO A 64 15.26 -4.90 -17.32
N ALA A 65 14.24 -5.64 -17.74
CA ALA A 65 13.40 -5.27 -18.88
C ALA A 65 12.62 -3.96 -18.64
N ALA A 66 12.17 -3.73 -17.40
CA ALA A 66 11.50 -2.49 -17.03
C ALA A 66 12.44 -1.29 -17.13
N VAL A 67 13.67 -1.42 -16.62
CA VAL A 67 14.69 -0.36 -16.68
C VAL A 67 15.01 -0.03 -18.12
N LYS A 68 15.27 -1.05 -18.98
CA LYS A 68 15.57 -0.86 -20.39
C LYS A 68 14.41 -0.18 -21.14
N ALA A 69 13.18 -0.59 -20.89
CA ALA A 69 12.02 0.01 -21.53
C ALA A 69 11.78 1.45 -21.06
N HIS A 70 12.04 1.74 -19.79
CA HIS A 70 11.97 3.09 -19.23
C HIS A 70 12.96 4.01 -19.97
N ASP A 71 14.20 3.60 -20.12
CA ASP A 71 15.24 4.36 -20.85
C ASP A 71 14.84 4.64 -22.31
N MET A 72 14.27 3.66 -23.00
CA MET A 72 13.77 3.83 -24.37
C MET A 72 12.65 4.88 -24.52
N PHE A 73 11.85 5.12 -23.48
CA PHE A 73 10.70 6.01 -23.50
C PHE A 73 10.87 7.24 -22.60
N ILE A 74 12.11 7.54 -22.19
CA ILE A 74 12.39 8.63 -21.21
C ILE A 74 11.90 10.00 -21.64
N LEU A 75 11.77 10.25 -22.92
CA LEU A 75 11.27 11.52 -23.49
C LEU A 75 9.75 11.59 -23.57
N SER A 76 9.03 10.50 -23.25
CA SER A 76 7.61 10.39 -23.53
C SER A 76 6.76 10.98 -22.41
N ASN A 77 5.76 11.79 -22.78
CA ASN A 77 4.82 12.43 -21.86
C ASN A 77 3.38 11.99 -22.18
N LEU A 78 2.72 11.29 -21.28
CA LEU A 78 1.31 10.87 -21.40
C LEU A 78 0.32 12.04 -21.26
N GLY A 79 0.77 13.23 -20.88
CA GLY A 79 -0.07 14.43 -20.79
C GLY A 79 -0.48 14.97 -22.16
N ASP A 80 0.21 14.59 -23.24
CA ASP A 80 -0.15 14.96 -24.62
C ASP A 80 -0.15 13.73 -25.54
N PRO A 81 -1.26 12.99 -25.58
CA PRO A 81 -1.37 11.72 -26.30
C PRO A 81 -1.04 11.80 -27.79
N GLY A 82 -1.34 12.91 -28.46
CA GLY A 82 -1.11 13.03 -29.90
C GLY A 82 0.34 13.29 -30.26
N LEU A 83 1.17 13.79 -29.33
CA LEU A 83 2.62 13.89 -29.53
C LEU A 83 3.33 12.57 -29.23
N PHE A 84 2.78 11.75 -28.31
CA PHE A 84 3.41 10.53 -27.81
C PHE A 84 2.50 9.32 -27.98
N GLU A 85 2.00 9.12 -29.20
CA GLU A 85 1.04 8.05 -29.53
C GLU A 85 1.51 6.67 -29.10
N GLY A 86 2.81 6.34 -29.29
CA GLY A 86 3.38 5.06 -28.88
C GLY A 86 3.30 4.82 -27.37
N ALA A 87 3.61 5.83 -26.56
CA ALA A 87 3.50 5.74 -25.10
C ALA A 87 2.03 5.65 -24.65
N HIS A 88 1.13 6.39 -25.30
CA HIS A 88 -0.30 6.32 -25.03
C HIS A 88 -0.90 4.95 -25.37
N LEU A 89 -0.48 4.35 -26.49
CA LEU A 89 -0.86 2.97 -26.83
C LEU A 89 -0.35 1.95 -25.81
N LEU A 90 0.88 2.14 -25.28
CA LEU A 90 1.42 1.29 -24.21
C LEU A 90 0.59 1.45 -22.91
N GLU A 91 0.24 2.68 -22.53
CA GLU A 91 -0.64 2.90 -21.38
C GLU A 91 -1.97 2.14 -21.54
N LYS A 92 -2.64 2.26 -22.69
CA LYS A 92 -3.88 1.54 -22.98
C LYS A 92 -3.71 0.02 -22.88
N LYS A 93 -2.62 -0.52 -23.39
CA LYS A 93 -2.33 -1.96 -23.26
C LYS A 93 -2.15 -2.38 -21.80
N VAL A 94 -1.37 -1.61 -21.01
CA VAL A 94 -1.18 -1.89 -19.58
C VAL A 94 -2.52 -1.85 -18.83
N ILE A 95 -3.36 -0.86 -19.11
CA ILE A 95 -4.69 -0.75 -18.49
C ILE A 95 -5.56 -1.95 -18.83
N ARG A 96 -5.61 -2.35 -20.11
CA ARG A 96 -6.35 -3.55 -20.53
C ARG A 96 -5.81 -4.82 -19.86
N ASP A 97 -4.50 -5.03 -19.86
CA ASP A 97 -3.86 -6.22 -19.30
C ASP A 97 -4.09 -6.31 -17.78
N CYS A 98 -4.05 -5.18 -17.08
CA CYS A 98 -4.43 -5.11 -15.66
C CYS A 98 -5.93 -5.34 -15.45
N ALA A 99 -6.79 -4.86 -16.34
CA ALA A 99 -8.23 -5.13 -16.30
C ALA A 99 -8.54 -6.62 -16.48
N GLU A 100 -7.87 -7.30 -17.42
CA GLU A 100 -7.95 -8.76 -17.56
C GLU A 100 -7.46 -9.48 -16.31
N LEU A 101 -6.32 -9.05 -15.76
CA LEU A 101 -5.74 -9.62 -14.54
C LEU A 101 -6.71 -9.55 -13.37
N LEU A 102 -7.46 -8.44 -13.26
CA LEU A 102 -8.43 -8.16 -12.20
C LEU A 102 -9.87 -8.53 -12.56
N ARG A 103 -10.07 -9.43 -13.52
CA ARG A 103 -11.37 -9.99 -13.92
C ARG A 103 -12.41 -8.92 -14.21
N HIS A 104 -11.99 -7.83 -14.89
CA HIS A 104 -12.92 -6.82 -15.36
C HIS A 104 -13.89 -7.40 -16.40
N PRO A 105 -15.22 -7.14 -16.31
CA PRO A 105 -16.20 -7.77 -17.20
C PRO A 105 -16.01 -7.39 -18.69
N PHE A 106 -15.37 -6.25 -18.94
CA PHE A 106 -15.11 -5.74 -20.30
C PHE A 106 -13.72 -5.12 -20.38
N PRO A 107 -12.63 -5.92 -20.39
CA PRO A 107 -11.25 -5.42 -20.34
C PRO A 107 -10.89 -4.46 -21.47
N GLU A 108 -11.44 -4.67 -22.68
CA GLU A 108 -11.19 -3.84 -23.86
C GLU A 108 -11.71 -2.41 -23.73
N THR A 109 -12.67 -2.18 -22.84
CA THR A 109 -13.26 -0.88 -22.58
C THR A 109 -13.01 -0.38 -21.15
N ALA A 110 -12.07 -0.99 -20.46
CA ALA A 110 -11.71 -0.60 -19.10
C ALA A 110 -11.19 0.84 -19.08
N CYS A 111 -11.68 1.61 -18.12
CA CYS A 111 -11.22 2.97 -17.84
C CYS A 111 -10.10 2.98 -16.84
N GLY A 112 -9.12 3.85 -17.05
CA GLY A 112 -8.01 4.02 -16.12
C GLY A 112 -6.80 4.63 -16.79
N HIS A 113 -5.78 4.86 -16.00
CA HIS A 113 -4.51 5.39 -16.48
C HIS A 113 -3.37 5.13 -15.48
N MET A 114 -2.14 5.36 -15.96
CA MET A 114 -0.95 5.34 -15.12
C MET A 114 -0.92 6.56 -14.20
N THR A 115 -0.57 6.35 -12.94
CA THR A 115 -0.33 7.37 -11.91
C THR A 115 1.10 7.28 -11.40
N THR A 116 1.49 8.17 -10.50
CA THR A 116 2.82 8.10 -9.85
C THR A 116 2.89 7.01 -8.78
N GLY A 117 1.76 6.55 -8.30
CA GLY A 117 1.63 5.52 -7.27
C GLY A 117 0.22 5.54 -6.67
N ALA A 118 -0.09 4.53 -5.85
CA ALA A 118 -1.43 4.36 -5.25
C ALA A 118 -1.86 5.57 -4.40
N THR A 119 -0.94 6.37 -3.88
CA THR A 119 -1.33 7.63 -3.20
C THR A 119 -2.09 8.55 -4.14
N GLU A 120 -1.62 8.76 -5.36
CA GLU A 120 -2.34 9.54 -6.39
C GLU A 120 -3.63 8.84 -6.80
N SER A 121 -3.59 7.54 -7.06
CA SER A 121 -4.77 6.73 -7.41
C SER A 121 -5.86 6.79 -6.34
N ASN A 122 -5.50 6.70 -5.06
CA ASN A 122 -6.43 6.77 -3.94
C ASN A 122 -7.02 8.18 -3.78
N ILE A 123 -6.21 9.24 -3.97
CA ILE A 123 -6.70 10.63 -3.95
C ILE A 123 -7.72 10.83 -5.08
N GLU A 124 -7.41 10.35 -6.27
CA GLU A 124 -8.29 10.44 -7.44
C GLU A 124 -9.59 9.66 -7.24
N ALA A 125 -9.52 8.45 -6.71
CA ALA A 125 -10.71 7.65 -6.40
C ALA A 125 -11.65 8.38 -5.43
N VAL A 126 -11.11 8.99 -4.36
CA VAL A 126 -11.90 9.77 -3.39
C VAL A 126 -12.53 11.00 -4.05
N TYR A 127 -11.78 11.68 -4.94
CA TYR A 127 -12.32 12.80 -5.70
C TYR A 127 -13.49 12.38 -6.62
N HIS A 128 -13.36 11.25 -7.33
CA HIS A 128 -14.43 10.71 -8.17
C HIS A 128 -15.67 10.32 -7.35
N MET A 129 -15.48 9.74 -6.17
CA MET A 129 -16.58 9.44 -5.24
C MET A 129 -17.32 10.71 -4.83
N LYS A 130 -16.59 11.75 -4.43
CA LYS A 130 -17.16 13.07 -4.09
C LYS A 130 -17.93 13.66 -5.25
N TYR A 131 -17.32 13.70 -6.45
CA TYR A 131 -17.97 14.22 -7.64
C TYR A 131 -19.27 13.48 -7.97
N ARG A 132 -19.23 12.13 -7.93
CA ARG A 132 -20.43 11.30 -8.15
C ARG A 132 -21.53 11.61 -7.13
N PHE A 133 -21.19 11.73 -5.85
CA PHE A 133 -22.12 12.08 -4.80
C PHE A 133 -22.79 13.43 -5.05
N LEU A 134 -22.00 14.48 -5.33
CA LEU A 134 -22.50 15.82 -5.61
C LEU A 134 -23.38 15.83 -6.87
N LYS A 135 -23.00 15.13 -7.90
CA LYS A 135 -23.79 14.97 -9.14
C LYS A 135 -25.13 14.29 -8.86
N LYS A 136 -25.15 13.22 -8.06
CA LYS A 136 -26.38 12.50 -7.65
C LYS A 136 -27.34 13.40 -6.86
N LYS A 137 -26.79 14.32 -6.06
CA LYS A 137 -27.58 15.31 -5.27
C LYS A 137 -27.96 16.55 -6.09
N GLY A 138 -27.59 16.64 -7.37
CA GLY A 138 -27.84 17.82 -8.20
C GLY A 138 -27.01 19.05 -7.83
N LEU A 139 -25.93 18.86 -7.08
CA LEU A 139 -25.06 19.93 -6.56
C LEU A 139 -23.81 20.15 -7.40
N SER A 140 -23.48 19.24 -8.31
CA SER A 140 -22.38 19.45 -9.26
C SER A 140 -22.86 20.37 -10.40
N GLY A 141 -22.44 21.62 -10.38
CA GLY A 141 -22.64 22.53 -11.49
C GLY A 141 -21.95 22.00 -12.75
N SER A 142 -22.66 22.00 -13.85
CA SER A 142 -22.14 21.68 -15.16
C SER A 142 -20.99 22.63 -15.52
N GLY A 143 -19.73 22.20 -15.30
CA GLY A 143 -18.54 22.77 -15.97
C GLY A 143 -18.26 24.27 -15.83
N SER A 144 -18.93 25.00 -14.97
CA SER A 144 -18.67 26.42 -14.74
C SER A 144 -17.83 26.62 -13.48
N PRO A 145 -16.70 27.36 -13.57
CA PRO A 145 -15.93 27.78 -12.39
C PRO A 145 -16.73 28.63 -11.40
N ASP A 146 -17.95 29.03 -11.78
CA ASP A 146 -18.83 29.95 -11.04
C ASP A 146 -19.92 29.27 -10.19
N SER A 147 -19.96 27.93 -10.11
CA SER A 147 -20.91 27.26 -9.21
C SER A 147 -20.46 27.41 -7.74
N ARG A 148 -20.82 28.55 -7.16
CA ARG A 148 -20.51 28.97 -5.78
C ARG A 148 -21.38 28.28 -4.71
N HIS A 149 -21.77 27.04 -4.93
CA HIS A 149 -22.40 26.30 -3.84
C HIS A 149 -21.29 25.67 -3.00
N PRO A 150 -21.16 26.03 -1.72
CA PRO A 150 -20.25 25.31 -0.84
C PRO A 150 -20.64 23.83 -0.82
N ASP A 151 -19.64 22.97 -0.77
CA ASP A 151 -19.90 21.53 -0.58
C ASP A 151 -20.80 21.32 0.64
N PRO A 152 -21.70 20.33 0.62
CA PRO A 152 -22.48 19.98 1.81
C PRO A 152 -21.55 19.73 2.99
N ALA A 153 -21.89 20.28 4.15
CA ALA A 153 -21.14 19.98 5.36
C ALA A 153 -21.30 18.50 5.74
N GLY A 154 -20.24 17.92 6.28
CA GLY A 154 -20.29 16.56 6.83
C GLY A 154 -20.16 15.43 5.81
N LEU A 155 -19.72 15.70 4.57
CA LEU A 155 -19.36 14.61 3.65
C LEU A 155 -18.31 13.71 4.30
N ASN A 156 -18.50 12.39 4.20
CA ASN A 156 -17.60 11.44 4.83
C ASN A 156 -17.25 10.25 3.92
N LEU A 157 -16.07 9.66 4.19
CA LEU A 157 -15.56 8.45 3.58
C LEU A 157 -15.34 7.40 4.66
N VAL A 158 -15.90 6.21 4.51
CA VAL A 158 -15.68 5.09 5.44
C VAL A 158 -14.49 4.24 4.95
N VAL A 159 -13.48 4.11 5.81
CA VAL A 159 -12.26 3.34 5.53
C VAL A 159 -11.94 2.40 6.70
N PRO A 160 -11.26 1.26 6.48
CA PRO A 160 -10.74 0.45 7.58
C PRO A 160 -9.70 1.23 8.42
N ALA A 161 -9.60 0.96 9.71
CA ALA A 161 -8.55 1.55 10.56
C ALA A 161 -7.13 1.16 10.10
N SER A 162 -7.00 0.06 9.34
CA SER A 162 -5.76 -0.41 8.71
C SER A 162 -5.42 0.31 7.39
N ALA A 163 -6.24 1.27 6.93
CA ALA A 163 -6.05 1.97 5.67
C ALA A 163 -4.75 2.79 5.65
N HIS A 164 -4.16 2.86 4.47
CA HIS A 164 -2.96 3.66 4.23
C HIS A 164 -3.24 5.15 4.42
N PHE A 165 -2.23 5.90 4.91
CA PHE A 165 -2.34 7.36 5.18
C PHE A 165 -2.74 8.20 3.93
N SER A 166 -2.67 7.65 2.73
CA SER A 166 -3.12 8.32 1.50
C SER A 166 -4.59 8.73 1.56
N PHE A 167 -5.44 7.96 2.25
CA PHE A 167 -6.86 8.30 2.44
C PHE A 167 -7.05 9.50 3.38
N GLU A 168 -6.21 9.65 4.41
CA GLU A 168 -6.21 10.85 5.23
C GLU A 168 -5.82 12.08 4.40
N LYS A 169 -4.80 11.95 3.54
CA LYS A 169 -4.43 13.01 2.59
C LYS A 169 -5.57 13.33 1.63
N ALA A 170 -6.19 12.30 1.03
CA ALA A 170 -7.29 12.46 0.09
C ALA A 170 -8.47 13.21 0.72
N CYS A 171 -8.85 12.81 1.95
CA CYS A 171 -9.94 13.44 2.68
C CYS A 171 -9.62 14.89 3.06
N ARG A 172 -8.40 15.17 3.53
CA ARG A 172 -7.95 16.56 3.83
C ARG A 172 -7.97 17.45 2.58
N LEU A 173 -7.45 16.96 1.45
CA LEU A 173 -7.43 17.70 0.19
C LEU A 173 -8.84 17.94 -0.36
N SER A 174 -9.76 17.01 -0.14
CA SER A 174 -11.12 17.08 -0.66
C SER A 174 -12.11 17.74 0.31
N GLY A 175 -11.69 18.11 1.54
CA GLY A 175 -12.59 18.66 2.56
C GLY A 175 -13.64 17.65 3.05
N ILE A 176 -13.26 16.37 3.20
CA ILE A 176 -14.13 15.26 3.57
C ILE A 176 -13.70 14.71 4.93
N GLU A 177 -14.66 14.34 5.77
CA GLU A 177 -14.41 13.62 7.02
C GLU A 177 -13.99 12.17 6.71
N ILE A 178 -12.94 11.67 7.38
CA ILE A 178 -12.58 10.27 7.34
C ILE A 178 -13.19 9.53 8.54
N ARG A 179 -13.95 8.46 8.29
CA ARG A 179 -14.53 7.59 9.32
C ARG A 179 -13.82 6.25 9.30
N LYS A 180 -13.12 5.93 10.38
CA LYS A 180 -12.34 4.70 10.51
C LYS A 180 -13.18 3.58 11.11
N ALA A 181 -13.50 2.58 10.30
CA ALA A 181 -14.16 1.36 10.76
C ALA A 181 -13.20 0.49 11.57
N GLY A 182 -13.73 -0.20 12.57
CA GLY A 182 -12.98 -1.18 13.35
C GLY A 182 -12.45 -2.32 12.49
N VAL A 183 -11.49 -3.04 13.05
CA VAL A 183 -10.86 -4.22 12.40
C VAL A 183 -11.04 -5.47 13.26
N ASP A 184 -10.99 -6.63 12.65
CA ASP A 184 -11.00 -7.93 13.33
C ASP A 184 -9.64 -8.28 13.96
N SER A 185 -9.51 -9.49 14.50
CA SER A 185 -8.26 -9.99 15.12
C SER A 185 -7.10 -10.17 14.13
N PHE A 186 -7.37 -10.11 12.83
CA PHE A 186 -6.40 -10.16 11.74
C PHE A 186 -6.15 -8.78 11.11
N PHE A 187 -6.63 -7.71 11.75
CA PHE A 187 -6.53 -6.33 11.26
C PHE A 187 -7.21 -6.10 9.89
N ARG A 188 -8.23 -6.91 9.55
CA ARG A 188 -9.10 -6.73 8.39
C ARG A 188 -10.31 -5.90 8.76
N ALA A 189 -10.88 -5.17 7.81
CA ALA A 189 -12.11 -4.43 8.01
C ALA A 189 -13.20 -5.28 8.68
N ASP A 190 -13.86 -4.75 9.71
CA ASP A 190 -15.07 -5.35 10.28
C ASP A 190 -16.31 -4.85 9.51
N PRO A 191 -16.99 -5.72 8.72
CA PRO A 191 -18.16 -5.30 7.94
C PRO A 191 -19.28 -4.70 8.77
N ALA A 192 -19.47 -5.17 10.01
CA ALA A 192 -20.48 -4.60 10.91
C ALA A 192 -20.12 -3.18 11.35
N SER A 193 -18.85 -2.94 11.66
CA SER A 193 -18.34 -1.60 11.94
C SER A 193 -18.46 -0.67 10.73
N VAL A 194 -18.09 -1.15 9.51
CA VAL A 194 -18.27 -0.36 8.28
C VAL A 194 -19.72 0.06 8.10
N ARG A 195 -20.68 -0.87 8.23
CA ARG A 195 -22.11 -0.60 8.10
C ARG A 195 -22.59 0.44 9.11
N SER A 196 -22.11 0.39 10.35
CA SER A 196 -22.53 1.30 11.42
C SER A 196 -22.10 2.76 11.23
N LEU A 197 -21.12 3.00 10.33
CA LEU A 197 -20.56 4.34 10.05
C LEU A 197 -21.18 5.01 8.81
N ILE A 198 -22.01 4.29 8.06
CA ILE A 198 -22.66 4.80 6.85
C ILE A 198 -23.85 5.69 7.23
N ASP A 199 -23.91 6.88 6.62
CA ASP A 199 -25.05 7.79 6.69
C ASP A 199 -25.36 8.42 5.32
N GLU A 200 -26.31 9.37 5.27
CA GLU A 200 -26.74 10.04 4.04
C GLU A 200 -25.70 10.96 3.39
N ASN A 201 -24.59 11.24 4.08
CA ASN A 201 -23.46 12.05 3.63
C ASN A 201 -22.23 11.18 3.27
N THR A 202 -22.34 9.87 3.37
CA THR A 202 -21.26 8.95 2.99
C THR A 202 -21.09 8.94 1.48
N ILE A 203 -19.87 9.28 1.02
CA ILE A 203 -19.56 9.36 -0.42
C ILE A 203 -19.10 8.04 -1.00
N GLY A 204 -18.61 7.12 -0.18
CA GLY A 204 -18.09 5.83 -0.61
C GLY A 204 -17.42 5.03 0.49
N LEU A 205 -17.00 3.83 0.12
CA LEU A 205 -16.32 2.87 0.98
C LEU A 205 -14.94 2.53 0.41
N VAL A 206 -14.03 2.11 1.29
CA VAL A 206 -12.71 1.60 0.92
C VAL A 206 -12.52 0.20 1.48
N GLY A 207 -11.95 -0.70 0.66
CA GLY A 207 -11.43 -1.99 1.07
C GLY A 207 -9.95 -2.11 0.70
N ILE A 208 -9.22 -2.99 1.37
CA ILE A 208 -7.78 -3.17 1.18
C ILE A 208 -7.50 -4.60 0.73
N ALA A 209 -6.70 -4.74 -0.32
CA ALA A 209 -6.20 -6.01 -0.81
C ALA A 209 -4.67 -6.08 -0.61
N GLY A 210 -4.26 -6.56 0.56
CA GLY A 210 -2.87 -6.59 1.00
C GLY A 210 -2.50 -5.36 1.83
N SER A 211 -2.89 -5.35 3.11
CA SER A 211 -2.66 -4.24 4.01
C SER A 211 -1.17 -3.97 4.25
N THR A 212 -0.81 -2.69 4.42
CA THR A 212 0.58 -2.24 4.52
C THR A 212 1.32 -2.86 5.70
N GLU A 213 0.66 -3.06 6.84
CA GLU A 213 1.32 -3.53 8.05
C GLU A 213 1.35 -5.05 8.17
N PHE A 214 0.29 -5.75 7.76
CA PHE A 214 0.11 -7.17 8.02
C PHE A 214 -0.07 -8.03 6.76
N GLY A 215 -0.31 -7.42 5.60
CA GLY A 215 -0.48 -8.14 4.33
C GLY A 215 -1.83 -8.86 4.20
N TYR A 216 -2.81 -8.58 5.05
CA TYR A 216 -4.12 -9.20 4.95
C TYR A 216 -5.02 -8.54 3.89
N VAL A 217 -5.99 -9.30 3.44
CA VAL A 217 -7.05 -8.87 2.52
C VAL A 217 -8.33 -8.68 3.31
N ASP A 218 -8.97 -7.52 3.17
CA ASP A 218 -10.27 -7.26 3.77
C ASP A 218 -11.35 -8.23 3.22
N PRO A 219 -12.46 -8.45 3.93
CA PRO A 219 -13.59 -9.22 3.43
C PRO A 219 -14.33 -8.45 2.34
N VAL A 220 -13.68 -8.28 1.17
CA VAL A 220 -14.14 -7.40 0.09
C VAL A 220 -15.49 -7.86 -0.49
N ALA A 221 -15.80 -9.16 -0.44
CA ALA A 221 -17.11 -9.65 -0.84
C ALA A 221 -18.24 -9.08 0.04
N ASP A 222 -18.02 -9.01 1.36
CA ASP A 222 -18.98 -8.41 2.30
C ASP A 222 -19.06 -6.89 2.10
N LEU A 223 -17.93 -6.24 1.90
CA LEU A 223 -17.88 -4.80 1.59
C LEU A 223 -18.58 -4.47 0.28
N SER A 224 -18.44 -5.35 -0.74
CA SER A 224 -19.15 -5.23 -2.02
C SER A 224 -20.67 -5.31 -1.83
N ALA A 225 -21.14 -6.27 -1.02
CA ALA A 225 -22.56 -6.41 -0.73
C ALA A 225 -23.11 -5.16 0.02
N ILE A 226 -22.35 -4.62 0.97
CA ILE A 226 -22.71 -3.38 1.67
C ILE A 226 -22.75 -2.21 0.67
N ALA A 227 -21.76 -2.08 -0.19
CA ALA A 227 -21.70 -1.01 -1.20
C ALA A 227 -22.91 -1.05 -2.15
N GLU A 228 -23.32 -2.25 -2.57
CA GLU A 228 -24.52 -2.45 -3.41
C GLU A 228 -25.81 -2.09 -2.66
N GLU A 229 -25.96 -2.52 -1.40
CA GLU A 229 -27.13 -2.22 -0.58
C GLU A 229 -27.35 -0.71 -0.37
N TYR A 230 -26.27 0.04 -0.16
CA TYR A 230 -26.34 1.50 0.07
C TYR A 230 -26.17 2.35 -1.20
N ASP A 231 -26.02 1.73 -2.39
CA ASP A 231 -25.69 2.40 -3.66
C ASP A 231 -24.46 3.34 -3.52
N LEU A 232 -23.42 2.84 -2.87
CA LEU A 232 -22.15 3.53 -2.65
C LEU A 232 -21.06 2.95 -3.56
N PRO A 233 -20.12 3.78 -4.06
CA PRO A 233 -18.92 3.26 -4.71
C PRO A 233 -18.00 2.59 -3.66
N LEU A 234 -17.38 1.48 -4.05
CA LEU A 234 -16.33 0.79 -3.31
C LEU A 234 -15.01 0.87 -4.09
N HIS A 235 -14.02 1.51 -3.48
CA HIS A 235 -12.65 1.54 -3.98
C HIS A 235 -11.79 0.50 -3.27
N ILE A 236 -10.95 -0.22 -4.02
CA ILE A 236 -10.01 -1.19 -3.46
C ILE A 236 -8.58 -0.67 -3.59
N ASP A 237 -7.93 -0.45 -2.46
CA ASP A 237 -6.49 -0.25 -2.40
C ASP A 237 -5.79 -1.61 -2.52
N ALA A 238 -5.41 -1.96 -3.73
CA ALA A 238 -4.65 -3.16 -4.06
C ALA A 238 -3.19 -2.81 -4.43
N ALA A 239 -2.67 -1.69 -3.90
CA ALA A 239 -1.31 -1.22 -4.15
C ALA A 239 -0.25 -2.30 -3.93
N PHE A 240 -0.44 -3.16 -2.94
CA PHE A 240 0.45 -4.28 -2.67
C PHE A 240 -0.07 -5.60 -3.22
N GLY A 241 -1.29 -5.97 -2.89
CA GLY A 241 -1.85 -7.27 -3.25
C GLY A 241 -2.22 -7.43 -4.72
N GLY A 242 -2.37 -6.33 -5.47
CA GLY A 242 -2.80 -6.37 -6.87
C GLY A 242 -1.85 -7.11 -7.82
N PHE A 243 -0.55 -7.17 -7.50
CA PHE A 243 0.44 -7.99 -8.19
C PHE A 243 0.89 -9.24 -7.37
N ILE A 244 0.07 -9.68 -6.42
CA ILE A 244 0.27 -10.93 -5.66
C ILE A 244 -0.94 -11.84 -5.82
N LEU A 245 -2.11 -11.36 -5.43
CA LEU A 245 -3.33 -12.16 -5.30
C LEU A 245 -3.78 -12.84 -6.61
N PRO A 246 -3.71 -12.18 -7.79
CA PRO A 246 -4.08 -12.82 -9.06
C PRO A 246 -3.14 -13.94 -9.49
N PHE A 247 -1.99 -14.10 -8.84
CA PHE A 247 -0.97 -15.11 -9.15
C PHE A 247 -0.88 -16.21 -8.09
N LEU A 248 -1.74 -16.15 -7.06
CA LEU A 248 -1.93 -17.26 -6.11
C LEU A 248 -2.69 -18.39 -6.79
N PRO A 249 -2.46 -19.65 -6.36
CA PRO A 249 -3.33 -20.76 -6.75
C PRO A 249 -4.78 -20.47 -6.35
N GLU A 250 -5.71 -21.12 -7.04
CA GLU A 250 -7.14 -21.01 -6.72
C GLU A 250 -7.41 -21.37 -5.26
N THR A 251 -8.15 -20.51 -4.56
CA THR A 251 -8.51 -20.70 -3.16
C THR A 251 -9.18 -22.07 -2.96
N GLY A 252 -8.69 -22.82 -1.97
CA GLY A 252 -9.20 -24.17 -1.69
C GLY A 252 -8.60 -25.28 -2.57
N SER A 253 -7.77 -24.96 -3.58
CA SER A 253 -7.01 -25.95 -4.34
C SER A 253 -5.95 -26.64 -3.47
N GLU A 254 -5.43 -27.80 -3.93
CA GLU A 254 -4.33 -28.49 -3.25
C GLU A 254 -3.08 -27.63 -3.17
N ASP A 255 -2.74 -26.91 -4.24
CA ASP A 255 -1.58 -26.03 -4.27
C ASP A 255 -1.75 -24.80 -3.36
N PHE A 256 -2.98 -24.29 -3.24
CA PHE A 256 -3.28 -23.24 -2.25
C PHE A 256 -3.10 -23.76 -0.83
N ARG A 257 -3.58 -24.97 -0.52
CA ARG A 257 -3.39 -25.61 0.80
C ARG A 257 -1.91 -25.88 1.09
N LYS A 258 -1.09 -26.24 0.10
CA LYS A 258 0.36 -26.39 0.27
C LYS A 258 1.05 -25.08 0.63
N LEU A 259 0.58 -23.94 0.08
CA LEU A 259 1.16 -22.61 0.36
C LEU A 259 0.69 -22.01 1.69
N PHE A 260 -0.54 -22.28 2.10
CA PHE A 260 -1.17 -21.63 3.25
C PHE A 260 -1.71 -22.63 4.29
N GLY A 261 -1.89 -23.90 3.91
CA GLY A 261 -2.30 -24.99 4.78
C GLY A 261 -1.10 -25.52 5.56
N ASN A 262 -1.18 -25.48 6.85
CA ASN A 262 -0.10 -25.93 7.72
C ASN A 262 0.02 -27.44 7.75
N GLU A 263 1.04 -28.00 7.12
CA GLU A 263 1.61 -29.28 7.60
C GLU A 263 2.36 -29.10 8.94
N ASN A 264 2.58 -27.88 9.41
CA ASN A 264 3.33 -27.55 10.64
C ASN A 264 2.51 -26.85 11.73
N GLY A 265 1.18 -27.06 11.80
CA GLY A 265 0.43 -26.81 13.04
C GLY A 265 0.44 -25.37 13.61
N LEU A 266 0.79 -24.32 12.85
CA LEU A 266 0.74 -22.94 13.33
C LEU A 266 -0.69 -22.44 13.64
N LEU A 267 -1.71 -23.18 13.23
CA LEU A 267 -3.11 -22.99 13.64
C LEU A 267 -3.59 -24.07 14.62
N GLU A 268 -2.78 -25.11 14.93
CA GLU A 268 -3.09 -25.98 16.04
C GLU A 268 -2.92 -25.20 17.34
N GLN A 269 -3.99 -25.14 18.06
CA GLN A 269 -4.13 -24.56 19.38
C GLN A 269 -2.99 -25.07 20.26
N ASP A 270 -2.12 -24.18 20.73
CA ASP A 270 -1.27 -24.46 21.87
C ASP A 270 -2.20 -24.87 23.03
N PRO A 271 -2.17 -26.12 23.51
CA PRO A 271 -3.02 -26.57 24.60
C PRO A 271 -2.79 -25.77 25.90
N HIS A 272 -1.69 -25.00 25.97
CA HIS A 272 -1.31 -24.17 27.10
C HIS A 272 -1.60 -22.69 26.94
N SER A 273 -2.20 -22.23 25.80
CA SER A 273 -2.47 -20.81 25.56
C SER A 273 -3.55 -20.20 26.47
N GLY A 274 -4.26 -21.01 27.27
CA GLY A 274 -5.30 -20.54 28.20
C GLY A 274 -6.48 -19.80 27.54
N ILE A 275 -6.53 -19.71 26.22
CA ILE A 275 -7.63 -19.10 25.47
C ILE A 275 -8.74 -20.14 25.36
N ARG A 276 -9.64 -20.14 26.36
CA ARG A 276 -10.94 -20.82 26.21
C ARG A 276 -11.69 -20.11 25.10
N SER A 277 -11.91 -20.79 23.97
CA SER A 277 -12.88 -20.38 22.97
C SER A 277 -14.22 -20.19 23.65
N ASP A 278 -14.81 -18.98 23.57
CA ASP A 278 -16.23 -18.79 23.91
C ASP A 278 -17.03 -19.67 22.94
N PRO A 279 -17.77 -20.70 23.43
CA PRO A 279 -18.53 -21.59 22.58
C PRO A 279 -19.67 -20.89 21.80
N ARG A 280 -19.87 -19.61 22.02
CA ARG A 280 -20.91 -18.79 21.37
C ARG A 280 -20.41 -17.94 20.21
N SER A 281 -19.09 -17.95 19.90
CA SER A 281 -18.52 -17.33 18.71
C SER A 281 -18.26 -18.39 17.64
N ASP A 282 -19.32 -18.98 17.09
CA ASP A 282 -19.26 -20.00 16.02
C ASP A 282 -18.82 -19.44 14.64
N PHE A 283 -18.30 -18.22 14.57
CA PHE A 283 -17.86 -17.63 13.33
C PHE A 283 -16.40 -17.14 13.45
N ARG A 284 -15.44 -18.08 13.27
CA ARG A 284 -14.09 -17.70 12.81
C ARG A 284 -14.05 -17.94 11.30
N PRO A 285 -14.38 -16.95 10.46
CA PRO A 285 -14.17 -17.11 9.04
C PRO A 285 -12.66 -17.33 8.85
N ASP A 286 -12.33 -18.44 8.18
CA ASP A 286 -10.98 -18.70 7.69
C ASP A 286 -10.51 -17.43 6.94
N PRO A 287 -9.42 -16.76 7.36
CA PRO A 287 -8.94 -15.55 6.70
C PRO A 287 -8.62 -15.74 5.21
N CYS A 288 -8.57 -17.00 4.76
CA CYS A 288 -8.31 -17.38 3.37
C CYS A 288 -9.58 -17.88 2.63
N SER A 289 -10.77 -17.85 3.25
CA SER A 289 -11.96 -18.45 2.66
C SER A 289 -12.48 -17.74 1.41
N ASP A 290 -12.33 -16.41 1.33
CA ASP A 290 -12.68 -15.63 0.14
C ASP A 290 -11.66 -14.49 -0.05
N LEU A 291 -10.84 -14.63 -1.08
CA LEU A 291 -9.80 -13.66 -1.46
C LEU A 291 -10.20 -12.80 -2.67
N ARG A 292 -11.47 -12.84 -3.08
CA ARG A 292 -11.95 -11.98 -4.16
C ARG A 292 -11.89 -10.52 -3.72
N PHE A 293 -11.24 -9.72 -4.52
CA PHE A 293 -11.06 -8.28 -4.25
C PHE A 293 -11.26 -7.42 -5.49
N ASP A 294 -11.44 -8.06 -6.63
CA ASP A 294 -11.38 -7.47 -7.95
C ASP A 294 -12.77 -7.21 -8.56
N PHE A 295 -12.80 -6.90 -9.85
CA PHE A 295 -14.04 -6.59 -10.56
C PHE A 295 -15.00 -7.78 -10.76
N SER A 296 -14.67 -8.99 -10.29
CA SER A 296 -15.64 -10.07 -10.20
C SER A 296 -16.74 -9.78 -9.17
N LEU A 297 -16.48 -8.86 -8.24
CA LEU A 297 -17.44 -8.40 -7.23
C LEU A 297 -18.17 -7.15 -7.74
N PRO A 298 -19.51 -7.17 -7.85
CA PRO A 298 -20.27 -6.10 -8.52
C PRO A 298 -20.12 -4.72 -7.85
N GLY A 299 -20.02 -4.67 -6.52
CA GLY A 299 -19.87 -3.42 -5.77
C GLY A 299 -18.52 -2.74 -5.94
N VAL A 300 -17.47 -3.45 -6.39
CA VAL A 300 -16.16 -2.85 -6.64
C VAL A 300 -16.22 -1.92 -7.85
N THR A 301 -15.98 -0.64 -7.64
CA THR A 301 -16.09 0.40 -8.68
C THR A 301 -14.74 0.87 -9.20
N SER A 302 -13.70 0.86 -8.37
CA SER A 302 -12.34 1.24 -8.77
C SER A 302 -11.29 0.49 -7.95
N ILE A 303 -10.10 0.32 -8.53
CA ILE A 303 -8.96 -0.38 -7.90
C ILE A 303 -7.68 0.41 -8.17
N ALA A 304 -6.86 0.59 -7.12
CA ALA A 304 -5.51 1.12 -7.23
C ALA A 304 -4.47 -0.01 -7.21
N LEU A 305 -3.45 0.08 -8.06
CA LEU A 305 -2.33 -0.86 -8.18
C LEU A 305 -1.00 -0.11 -8.16
N ASP A 306 0.06 -0.75 -7.64
CA ASP A 306 1.43 -0.25 -7.73
C ASP A 306 2.35 -1.22 -8.48
N PRO A 307 2.53 -1.04 -9.81
CA PRO A 307 3.52 -1.80 -10.56
C PRO A 307 4.94 -1.69 -9.99
N HIS A 308 5.31 -0.57 -9.36
CA HIS A 308 6.62 -0.38 -8.73
C HIS A 308 6.83 -1.15 -7.42
N LYS A 309 5.82 -1.90 -6.93
CA LYS A 309 5.94 -2.83 -5.80
C LYS A 309 6.16 -4.25 -6.34
N MET A 310 5.24 -5.16 -6.07
CA MET A 310 5.31 -6.54 -6.55
C MET A 310 5.15 -6.68 -8.08
N GLY A 311 4.78 -5.62 -8.78
CA GLY A 311 4.79 -5.57 -10.24
C GLY A 311 6.18 -5.42 -10.88
N LEU A 312 7.24 -5.20 -10.07
CA LEU A 312 8.65 -5.16 -10.49
C LEU A 312 8.97 -4.09 -11.55
N SER A 313 8.14 -3.07 -11.66
CA SER A 313 8.36 -1.91 -12.54
C SER A 313 9.22 -0.85 -11.86
N VAL A 314 9.55 0.20 -12.58
CA VAL A 314 10.31 1.36 -12.06
C VAL A 314 9.44 2.29 -11.21
N ILE A 315 10.07 3.07 -10.35
CA ILE A 315 9.45 4.19 -9.62
C ILE A 315 9.62 5.47 -10.46
N PRO A 316 8.56 6.28 -10.66
CA PRO A 316 7.21 6.12 -10.17
C PRO A 316 6.35 5.29 -11.14
N SER A 317 5.50 4.40 -10.65
CA SER A 317 4.45 3.75 -11.43
C SER A 317 3.32 3.25 -10.53
N GLY A 318 2.15 3.84 -10.69
CA GLY A 318 0.88 3.43 -10.12
C GLY A 318 -0.16 3.30 -11.22
N ILE A 319 -1.31 2.75 -10.91
CA ILE A 319 -2.45 2.61 -11.82
C ILE A 319 -3.73 2.85 -11.03
N ILE A 320 -4.66 3.58 -11.62
CA ILE A 320 -6.06 3.55 -11.25
C ILE A 320 -6.86 2.87 -12.35
N LEU A 321 -7.68 1.90 -11.95
CA LEU A 321 -8.66 1.22 -12.80
C LEU A 321 -10.06 1.49 -12.32
N CYS A 322 -10.98 1.74 -13.24
CA CYS A 322 -12.38 1.98 -12.95
C CYS A 322 -13.26 0.99 -13.74
N ARG A 323 -14.36 0.56 -13.12
CA ARG A 323 -15.30 -0.37 -13.73
C ARG A 323 -15.92 0.18 -15.03
N HIS A 324 -16.13 1.49 -15.13
CA HIS A 324 -16.66 2.17 -16.32
C HIS A 324 -16.44 3.69 -16.21
N GLU A 325 -16.51 4.39 -17.33
CA GLU A 325 -16.28 5.86 -17.44
C GLU A 325 -17.07 6.70 -16.43
N LYS A 326 -18.28 6.29 -16.08
CA LYS A 326 -19.10 7.06 -15.11
C LYS A 326 -18.50 7.11 -13.71
N VAL A 327 -17.55 6.23 -13.40
CA VAL A 327 -16.80 6.23 -12.12
C VAL A 327 -15.67 7.25 -12.16
N CYS A 328 -14.99 7.38 -13.30
CA CYS A 328 -13.82 8.25 -13.52
C CYS A 328 -14.25 9.62 -14.07
N GLN A 329 -15.13 10.37 -13.40
CA GLN A 329 -15.61 11.68 -13.87
C GLN A 329 -15.22 12.79 -12.92
N GLY A 330 -15.20 14.02 -13.44
CA GLY A 330 -15.06 15.23 -12.63
C GLY A 330 -13.71 15.92 -12.74
N LEU A 331 -12.71 15.28 -13.37
CA LEU A 331 -11.39 15.88 -13.61
C LEU A 331 -11.25 16.52 -14.98
N ASP A 332 -12.25 16.37 -15.85
CA ASP A 332 -12.19 16.82 -17.23
C ASP A 332 -12.07 18.35 -17.33
N ILE A 333 -10.94 18.81 -17.86
CA ILE A 333 -10.68 20.22 -18.14
C ILE A 333 -10.42 20.39 -19.63
N ARG A 334 -11.12 21.34 -20.27
CA ARG A 334 -10.85 21.70 -21.66
C ARG A 334 -9.56 22.50 -21.76
N THR A 335 -8.69 22.08 -22.67
CA THR A 335 -7.44 22.77 -23.02
C THR A 335 -7.44 23.19 -24.50
N HIS A 336 -6.65 24.21 -24.85
CA HIS A 336 -6.56 24.69 -26.21
C HIS A 336 -5.17 24.50 -26.84
N TYR A 337 -4.21 24.00 -26.06
CA TYR A 337 -2.82 23.89 -26.47
C TYR A 337 -2.32 22.43 -26.52
N LEU A 338 -3.09 21.46 -26.03
CA LEU A 338 -2.78 20.03 -26.16
C LEU A 338 -3.38 19.49 -27.47
N THR A 339 -2.80 18.40 -27.98
CA THR A 339 -3.32 17.70 -29.16
C THR A 339 -4.71 17.10 -28.91
N TYR A 340 -5.03 16.76 -27.66
CA TYR A 340 -6.39 16.40 -27.22
C TYR A 340 -7.00 17.53 -26.41
N PRO A 341 -8.26 17.89 -26.69
CA PRO A 341 -8.88 19.09 -26.10
C PRO A 341 -9.34 18.89 -24.65
N ILE A 342 -9.17 17.71 -24.07
CA ILE A 342 -9.60 17.37 -22.72
C ILE A 342 -8.43 16.72 -21.97
N GLN A 343 -8.17 17.24 -20.78
CA GLN A 343 -7.25 16.65 -19.80
C GLN A 343 -8.07 16.13 -18.62
N SER A 344 -7.90 14.84 -18.24
CA SER A 344 -8.78 14.11 -17.32
C SER A 344 -8.04 13.47 -16.15
N THR A 345 -6.79 13.89 -15.86
CA THR A 345 -5.97 13.32 -14.78
C THR A 345 -5.56 14.40 -13.78
N ILE A 346 -5.28 14.04 -12.53
CA ILE A 346 -4.83 14.99 -11.49
C ILE A 346 -3.54 15.68 -11.93
N THR A 347 -2.57 14.90 -12.42
CA THR A 347 -1.30 15.43 -12.93
C THR A 347 -1.38 15.63 -14.44
N GLY A 348 -1.05 16.85 -14.91
CA GLY A 348 -1.05 17.15 -16.35
C GLY A 348 0.06 16.42 -17.10
N THR A 349 1.28 16.46 -16.57
CA THR A 349 2.44 15.73 -17.13
C THR A 349 2.58 14.38 -16.44
N ARG A 350 2.57 13.30 -17.23
CA ARG A 350 2.77 11.93 -16.74
C ARG A 350 3.82 11.22 -17.58
N THR A 351 4.68 10.43 -16.94
CA THR A 351 5.79 9.74 -17.64
C THR A 351 5.30 8.57 -18.50
N GLY A 352 5.55 8.62 -19.80
CA GLY A 352 5.32 7.49 -20.69
C GLY A 352 6.31 6.34 -20.48
N ALA A 353 7.48 6.65 -19.93
CA ALA A 353 8.50 5.67 -19.59
C ALA A 353 8.01 4.65 -18.55
N SER A 354 7.19 5.06 -17.58
CA SER A 354 6.59 4.14 -16.59
C SER A 354 5.60 3.17 -17.24
N ALA A 355 4.82 3.61 -18.22
CA ALA A 355 3.92 2.74 -18.98
C ALA A 355 4.72 1.69 -19.79
N ALA A 356 5.79 2.13 -20.46
CA ALA A 356 6.68 1.23 -21.22
C ALA A 356 7.36 0.21 -20.30
N ALA A 357 7.88 0.65 -19.14
CA ALA A 357 8.50 -0.21 -18.15
C ALA A 357 7.53 -1.26 -17.61
N THR A 358 6.32 -0.84 -17.26
CA THR A 358 5.26 -1.73 -16.75
C THR A 358 4.85 -2.74 -17.81
N TYR A 359 4.61 -2.30 -19.03
CA TYR A 359 4.31 -3.20 -20.15
C TYR A 359 5.40 -4.24 -20.36
N ALA A 360 6.66 -3.79 -20.40
CA ALA A 360 7.81 -4.66 -20.65
C ALA A 360 7.93 -5.75 -19.57
N VAL A 361 7.87 -5.41 -18.28
CA VAL A 361 7.99 -6.42 -17.23
C VAL A 361 6.79 -7.37 -17.22
N MET A 362 5.57 -6.86 -17.40
CA MET A 362 4.36 -7.70 -17.44
C MET A 362 4.44 -8.75 -18.55
N HIS A 363 4.91 -8.36 -19.73
CA HIS A 363 5.03 -9.27 -20.88
C HIS A 363 6.28 -10.15 -20.87
N CYS A 364 7.40 -9.71 -20.26
CA CYS A 364 8.58 -10.55 -20.08
C CYS A 364 8.35 -11.67 -19.06
N LEU A 365 7.65 -11.39 -17.97
CA LEU A 365 7.38 -12.38 -16.93
C LEU A 365 6.14 -13.23 -17.26
N GLY A 366 5.11 -12.59 -17.76
CA GLY A 366 3.80 -13.22 -17.92
C GLY A 366 3.22 -13.74 -16.58
N ARG A 367 2.12 -14.47 -16.63
CA ARG A 367 1.50 -15.02 -15.42
C ARG A 367 2.40 -16.00 -14.68
N SER A 368 3.15 -16.83 -15.42
CA SER A 368 4.04 -17.84 -14.81
C SER A 368 5.20 -17.20 -14.04
N GLY A 369 5.86 -16.20 -14.61
CA GLY A 369 6.96 -15.49 -13.93
C GLY A 369 6.51 -14.73 -12.69
N TYR A 370 5.34 -14.06 -12.73
CA TYR A 370 4.77 -13.46 -11.52
C TYR A 370 4.39 -14.52 -10.47
N ALA A 371 3.78 -15.64 -10.86
CA ALA A 371 3.46 -16.72 -9.94
C ALA A 371 4.71 -17.32 -9.29
N GLU A 372 5.83 -17.40 -10.02
CA GLU A 372 7.11 -17.84 -9.51
C GLU A 372 7.68 -16.83 -8.47
N ASN A 373 7.67 -15.54 -8.79
CA ASN A 373 8.10 -14.49 -7.86
C ASN A 373 7.25 -14.47 -6.58
N VAL A 374 5.94 -14.64 -6.70
CA VAL A 374 5.04 -14.71 -5.54
C VAL A 374 5.36 -15.93 -4.68
N ARG A 375 5.50 -17.10 -5.28
CA ARG A 375 5.89 -18.34 -4.56
C ARG A 375 7.24 -18.18 -3.85
N TYR A 376 8.22 -17.54 -4.50
CA TYR A 376 9.51 -17.26 -3.89
C TYR A 376 9.36 -16.37 -2.65
N CYS A 377 8.63 -15.26 -2.74
CA CYS A 377 8.39 -14.38 -1.59
C CYS A 377 7.65 -15.07 -0.43
N LEU A 378 6.70 -15.95 -0.74
CA LEU A 378 5.99 -16.75 0.28
C LEU A 378 6.92 -17.79 0.90
N HIS A 379 7.79 -18.43 0.11
CA HIS A 379 8.84 -19.30 0.64
C HIS A 379 9.78 -18.55 1.60
N LEU A 380 10.25 -17.35 1.22
CA LEU A 380 11.06 -16.51 2.11
C LEU A 380 10.34 -16.17 3.40
N LYS A 381 9.03 -15.92 3.35
CA LYS A 381 8.19 -15.72 4.54
C LYS A 381 8.27 -16.94 5.46
N ASP A 382 8.16 -18.16 4.94
CA ASP A 382 8.20 -19.40 5.72
C ASP A 382 9.60 -19.64 6.33
N VAL A 383 10.67 -19.38 5.55
CA VAL A 383 12.06 -19.39 6.06
C VAL A 383 12.22 -18.38 7.19
N PHE A 384 11.71 -17.15 7.00
CA PHE A 384 11.79 -16.10 8.02
C PHE A 384 11.07 -16.51 9.32
N ILE A 385 9.85 -17.04 9.24
CA ILE A 385 9.09 -17.52 10.42
C ILE A 385 9.85 -18.61 11.17
N LYS A 386 10.43 -19.55 10.44
CA LYS A 386 11.26 -20.62 11.04
C LYS A 386 12.46 -20.05 11.78
N LYS A 387 13.19 -19.11 11.17
CA LYS A 387 14.33 -18.43 11.81
C LYS A 387 13.92 -17.60 13.01
N ALA A 388 12.80 -16.90 12.93
CA ALA A 388 12.25 -16.18 14.08
C ALA A 388 11.99 -17.13 15.25
N ALA A 389 11.37 -18.29 15.00
CA ALA A 389 11.11 -19.29 16.02
C ALA A 389 12.39 -19.86 16.65
N GLU A 390 13.45 -20.10 15.86
CA GLU A 390 14.78 -20.51 16.37
C GLU A 390 15.38 -19.47 17.33
N CYS A 391 15.03 -18.18 17.14
CA CYS A 391 15.45 -17.07 18.02
C CYS A 391 14.45 -16.80 19.16
N GLY A 392 13.43 -17.64 19.36
CA GLY A 392 12.39 -17.44 20.38
C GLY A 392 11.36 -16.36 20.03
N LEU A 393 11.35 -15.86 18.80
CA LEU A 393 10.42 -14.84 18.31
C LEU A 393 9.25 -15.50 17.57
N ARG A 394 8.06 -14.90 17.67
CA ARG A 394 6.87 -15.37 16.95
C ARG A 394 6.14 -14.19 16.33
N PRO A 395 5.55 -14.34 15.14
CA PRO A 395 4.70 -13.30 14.55
C PRO A 395 3.52 -12.94 15.46
N SER A 396 3.11 -11.65 15.42
CA SER A 396 1.95 -11.15 16.17
C SER A 396 0.63 -11.72 15.69
N VAL A 397 0.54 -11.99 14.40
CA VAL A 397 -0.58 -12.67 13.72
C VAL A 397 0.01 -13.64 12.69
N PRO A 398 -0.67 -14.74 12.33
CA PRO A 398 -0.19 -15.65 11.28
C PRO A 398 0.02 -14.89 9.98
N PRO A 399 1.25 -14.76 9.41
CA PRO A 399 1.48 -13.99 8.20
C PRO A 399 0.78 -14.61 6.99
N PHE A 400 -0.02 -13.80 6.27
CA PHE A 400 -0.74 -14.28 5.09
C PHE A 400 0.08 -14.06 3.81
N LEU A 401 0.32 -12.79 3.42
CA LEU A 401 1.25 -12.49 2.33
C LEU A 401 2.70 -12.46 2.83
N ASN A 402 3.59 -11.87 2.06
CA ASN A 402 5.02 -11.78 2.34
C ASN A 402 5.39 -10.65 3.34
N ILE A 403 4.53 -10.36 4.31
CA ILE A 403 4.76 -9.39 5.38
C ILE A 403 4.69 -10.12 6.72
N VAL A 404 5.71 -9.89 7.56
CA VAL A 404 5.82 -10.50 8.89
C VAL A 404 6.02 -9.41 9.93
N THR A 405 5.28 -9.48 11.04
CA THR A 405 5.44 -8.57 12.19
C THR A 405 5.87 -9.35 13.42
N LEU A 406 6.96 -8.90 14.06
CA LEU A 406 7.49 -9.47 15.30
C LEU A 406 7.21 -8.49 16.45
N PRO A 407 6.34 -8.84 17.42
CA PRO A 407 5.94 -7.93 18.48
C PRO A 407 7.00 -7.80 19.57
N PHE A 408 6.97 -6.68 20.27
CA PHE A 408 7.75 -6.36 21.46
C PHE A 408 6.85 -5.67 22.50
N ASP A 409 7.38 -5.40 23.70
CA ASP A 409 6.57 -4.87 24.82
C ASP A 409 5.99 -3.47 24.53
N ASP A 410 6.77 -2.60 23.88
CA ASP A 410 6.37 -1.22 23.59
C ASP A 410 7.06 -0.65 22.32
N HIS A 411 6.57 0.50 21.86
CA HIS A 411 7.11 1.19 20.68
C HIS A 411 8.51 1.77 20.89
N GLU A 412 8.90 2.08 22.13
CA GLU A 412 10.25 2.56 22.46
C GLU A 412 11.27 1.45 22.25
N THR A 413 11.00 0.26 22.75
CA THR A 413 11.81 -0.95 22.53
C THR A 413 11.97 -1.22 21.03
N VAL A 414 10.89 -1.18 20.25
CA VAL A 414 10.94 -1.33 18.79
C VAL A 414 11.83 -0.27 18.15
N SER A 415 11.70 0.98 18.58
CA SER A 415 12.52 2.08 18.07
C SER A 415 14.01 1.90 18.37
N ARG A 416 14.36 1.49 19.60
CA ARG A 416 15.74 1.19 20.01
C ARG A 416 16.35 0.05 19.18
N ILE A 417 15.63 -1.06 19.01
CA ILE A 417 16.10 -2.18 18.19
C ILE A 417 16.38 -1.71 16.75
N ARG A 418 15.45 -0.97 16.15
CA ARG A 418 15.62 -0.45 14.78
C ARG A 418 16.83 0.45 14.64
N THR A 419 17.04 1.34 15.62
CA THR A 419 18.19 2.26 15.65
C THR A 419 19.50 1.49 15.73
N GLU A 420 19.59 0.49 16.61
CA GLU A 420 20.79 -0.32 16.76
C GLU A 420 21.07 -1.19 15.51
N MET A 421 20.02 -1.80 14.93
CA MET A 421 20.14 -2.57 13.70
C MET A 421 20.65 -1.71 12.54
N LYS A 422 20.14 -0.47 12.40
CA LYS A 422 20.59 0.48 11.40
C LYS A 422 22.03 0.91 11.64
N ASN A 423 22.37 1.38 12.86
CA ASN A 423 23.65 2.01 13.14
C ASN A 423 24.81 1.00 13.13
N LYS A 424 24.60 -0.21 13.63
CA LYS A 424 25.66 -1.23 13.72
C LYS A 424 25.83 -2.06 12.46
N TYR A 425 24.70 -2.37 11.78
CA TYR A 425 24.69 -3.38 10.71
C TYR A 425 24.11 -2.87 9.39
N GLY A 426 23.61 -1.64 9.36
CA GLY A 426 23.01 -1.02 8.17
C GLY A 426 21.61 -1.52 7.80
N TRP A 427 20.95 -2.34 8.65
CA TRP A 427 19.64 -2.88 8.37
C TRP A 427 18.53 -1.84 8.48
N HIS A 428 17.74 -1.69 7.42
CA HIS A 428 16.53 -0.91 7.42
C HIS A 428 15.30 -1.80 7.66
N ILE A 429 14.76 -1.69 8.88
CA ILE A 429 13.56 -2.42 9.34
C ILE A 429 12.52 -1.38 9.73
N SER A 430 11.26 -1.57 9.37
CA SER A 430 10.18 -0.68 9.78
C SER A 430 9.48 -1.15 11.05
N ALA A 431 8.64 -0.28 11.62
CA ALA A 431 7.74 -0.63 12.71
C ALA A 431 6.30 -0.72 12.20
N ALA A 432 5.48 -1.57 12.82
CA ALA A 432 4.05 -1.48 12.69
C ALA A 432 3.53 -0.31 13.52
N ARG A 433 2.46 0.34 13.05
CA ARG A 433 1.83 1.48 13.73
C ARG A 433 0.78 1.03 14.75
N GLN A 434 0.02 -0.01 14.40
CA GLN A 434 -1.12 -0.47 15.18
C GLN A 434 -0.71 -1.26 16.43
N ILE A 435 0.47 -1.84 16.41
CA ILE A 435 1.05 -2.62 17.53
C ILE A 435 2.54 -2.33 17.63
N PRO A 436 3.16 -2.47 18.82
CA PRO A 436 4.61 -2.36 18.99
C PRO A 436 5.32 -3.58 18.38
N ALA A 437 5.58 -3.54 17.08
CA ALA A 437 6.22 -4.65 16.37
C ALA A 437 7.23 -4.18 15.33
N LEU A 438 8.30 -4.93 15.13
CA LEU A 438 9.12 -4.83 13.94
C LEU A 438 8.35 -5.40 12.76
N ARG A 439 8.38 -4.71 11.62
CA ARG A 439 7.70 -5.11 10.39
C ARG A 439 8.71 -5.40 9.30
N PHE A 440 8.57 -6.57 8.69
CA PHE A 440 9.42 -7.06 7.61
C PHE A 440 8.58 -7.31 6.36
N VAL A 441 9.15 -7.03 5.20
CA VAL A 441 8.55 -7.29 3.89
C VAL A 441 9.55 -8.09 3.06
N LEU A 442 9.19 -9.34 2.78
CA LEU A 442 10.07 -10.28 2.07
C LEU A 442 9.86 -10.14 0.56
N MET A 443 10.56 -9.15 -0.03
CA MET A 443 10.46 -8.80 -1.44
C MET A 443 11.42 -9.64 -2.29
N PRO A 444 11.28 -9.67 -3.63
CA PRO A 444 12.11 -10.51 -4.51
C PRO A 444 13.62 -10.25 -4.46
N HIS A 445 14.07 -9.11 -3.94
CA HIS A 445 15.50 -8.83 -3.76
C HIS A 445 16.10 -9.46 -2.50
N VAL A 446 15.29 -9.95 -1.56
CA VAL A 446 15.73 -10.60 -0.33
C VAL A 446 16.13 -12.04 -0.64
N THR A 447 17.19 -12.52 0.00
CA THR A 447 17.64 -13.92 -0.09
C THR A 447 17.57 -14.61 1.29
N GLU A 448 17.63 -15.94 1.30
CA GLU A 448 17.72 -16.69 2.55
C GLU A 448 18.97 -16.33 3.37
N ASN A 449 20.10 -16.06 2.69
CA ASN A 449 21.33 -15.60 3.35
C ASN A 449 21.13 -14.23 4.03
N ASP A 450 20.39 -13.32 3.43
CA ASP A 450 20.07 -12.02 4.03
C ASP A 450 19.21 -12.20 5.29
N ILE A 451 18.28 -13.15 5.27
CA ILE A 451 17.46 -13.51 6.44
C ILE A 451 18.35 -14.08 7.55
N ASP A 452 19.27 -15.02 7.24
CA ASP A 452 20.20 -15.59 8.21
C ASP A 452 21.11 -14.52 8.83
N GLU A 453 21.65 -13.62 8.02
CA GLU A 453 22.48 -12.51 8.46
C GLU A 453 21.69 -11.57 9.37
N MET A 454 20.49 -11.19 8.96
CA MET A 454 19.62 -10.29 9.72
C MET A 454 19.28 -10.88 11.10
N PHE A 455 18.92 -12.16 11.20
CA PHE A 455 18.59 -12.78 12.49
C PHE A 455 19.81 -12.93 13.39
N ARG A 456 20.99 -13.20 12.85
CA ARG A 456 22.25 -13.20 13.61
C ARG A 456 22.49 -11.83 14.26
N ASP A 457 22.37 -10.76 13.46
CA ASP A 457 22.58 -9.40 13.90
C ASP A 457 21.50 -8.95 14.90
N LEU A 458 20.22 -9.27 14.62
CA LEU A 458 19.09 -9.01 15.52
C LEU A 458 19.28 -9.69 16.89
N THR A 459 19.70 -10.95 16.89
CA THR A 459 19.96 -11.68 18.13
C THR A 459 21.08 -11.03 18.95
N GLY A 460 22.11 -10.49 18.27
CA GLY A 460 23.18 -9.70 18.89
C GLY A 460 22.62 -8.46 19.59
N VAL A 461 21.81 -7.66 18.88
CA VAL A 461 21.17 -6.46 19.42
C VAL A 461 20.26 -6.78 20.59
N LEU A 462 19.43 -7.84 20.50
CA LEU A 462 18.54 -8.23 21.59
C LEU A 462 19.29 -8.61 22.86
N LYS A 463 20.41 -9.31 22.75
CA LYS A 463 21.29 -9.65 23.89
C LYS A 463 21.88 -8.40 24.53
N GLU A 464 22.41 -7.47 23.75
CA GLU A 464 23.01 -6.22 24.26
C GLU A 464 21.98 -5.33 24.97
N LEU A 465 20.76 -5.28 24.46
CA LEU A 465 19.68 -4.54 25.09
C LEU A 465 19.10 -5.24 26.33
N SER A 466 19.65 -6.39 26.73
CA SER A 466 19.17 -7.23 27.85
C SER A 466 17.71 -7.68 27.70
N LEU A 467 17.27 -7.79 26.46
CA LEU A 467 15.91 -8.21 26.12
C LEU A 467 15.78 -9.74 25.97
N SER A 468 16.91 -10.47 26.06
CA SER A 468 16.96 -11.91 25.76
C SER A 468 16.37 -12.82 26.83
N ASP A 469 16.17 -12.32 28.08
CA ASP A 469 15.82 -13.21 29.22
C ASP A 469 14.43 -12.98 29.84
N ARG A 470 13.68 -11.95 29.48
CA ARG A 470 12.42 -11.60 30.17
C ARG A 470 11.18 -11.38 29.32
N SER A 471 11.31 -10.99 28.06
CA SER A 471 10.19 -10.50 27.25
C SER A 471 9.86 -11.33 26.01
N LEU A 472 10.67 -12.35 25.70
CA LEU A 472 10.42 -13.22 24.55
C LEU A 472 9.31 -14.25 24.80
N CYS A 473 8.83 -14.40 26.03
CA CYS A 473 7.55 -15.05 26.29
C CYS A 473 6.43 -14.05 25.97
N ILE A 474 6.18 -13.87 24.70
CA ILE A 474 5.10 -13.05 24.16
C ILE A 474 3.79 -13.59 24.76
N ARG A 475 3.22 -12.84 25.71
CA ARG A 475 1.80 -13.02 26.04
C ARG A 475 1.03 -12.66 24.78
N PRO A 476 0.18 -13.53 24.25
CA PRO A 476 -0.74 -13.14 23.20
C PRO A 476 -1.41 -11.84 23.63
N ILE A 477 -1.43 -10.83 22.76
CA ILE A 477 -2.14 -9.57 23.07
C ILE A 477 -3.57 -9.98 23.41
N PRO A 478 -4.06 -9.76 24.64
CA PRO A 478 -5.39 -10.19 25.01
C PRO A 478 -6.39 -9.51 24.10
N LEU A 479 -7.27 -10.28 23.45
CA LEU A 479 -8.29 -9.82 22.51
C LEU A 479 -9.18 -8.69 23.08
N HIS A 480 -9.23 -8.48 24.39
CA HIS A 480 -9.96 -7.37 25.03
C HIS A 480 -9.18 -6.05 25.04
N GLN A 481 -7.87 -6.02 24.77
CA GLN A 481 -7.16 -4.74 24.57
C GLN A 481 -7.42 -4.13 23.19
N THR A 482 -7.95 -4.88 22.23
CA THR A 482 -8.50 -4.30 20.99
C THR A 482 -9.70 -3.40 21.24
N SER A 483 -10.41 -3.55 22.35
CA SER A 483 -11.48 -2.63 22.79
C SER A 483 -10.95 -1.32 23.39
N LEU A 484 -9.75 -1.32 23.96
CA LEU A 484 -9.06 -0.11 24.44
C LEU A 484 -8.46 0.69 23.27
N LEU A 485 -8.03 0.02 22.18
CA LEU A 485 -7.63 0.69 20.92
C LEU A 485 -8.81 1.47 20.30
N ARG A 486 -10.08 1.10 20.58
CA ARG A 486 -11.25 1.87 20.18
C ARG A 486 -11.34 3.26 20.87
N GLN A 487 -10.73 3.44 22.03
CA GLN A 487 -10.76 4.71 22.80
C GLN A 487 -9.50 5.55 22.60
N THR A 488 -8.34 4.96 22.36
CA THR A 488 -7.08 5.69 22.18
C THR A 488 -6.91 6.32 20.80
N ILE A 489 -7.60 5.81 19.77
CA ILE A 489 -7.56 6.40 18.42
C ILE A 489 -8.34 7.74 18.36
N SER A 490 -9.23 8.01 19.34
CA SER A 490 -10.01 9.26 19.38
C SER A 490 -9.31 10.44 20.10
N SER A 491 -8.15 10.22 20.73
CA SER A 491 -7.47 11.22 21.55
C SER A 491 -6.06 11.60 21.08
N ASP A 492 -5.61 11.11 19.94
CA ASP A 492 -4.34 11.55 19.35
C ASP A 492 -4.56 12.88 18.61
N PRO A 493 -4.00 14.00 19.09
CA PRO A 493 -4.12 15.31 18.42
C PRO A 493 -3.44 15.34 17.04
N PHE A 494 -2.82 14.24 16.61
CA PHE A 494 -2.14 14.08 15.31
C PHE A 494 -2.72 12.94 14.45
N ALA A 495 -3.86 12.32 14.86
CA ALA A 495 -4.57 11.33 14.06
C ALA A 495 -5.39 12.01 12.96
#